data_84ca5b4e087311bf5c4739bf5b87bbb2
#
_entry.id   84ca5b4e087311bf5c4739bf5b87bbb2
#
_cell.length_a   1.000
_cell.length_b   1.000
_cell.length_c   1.000
_cell.angle_alpha   90.00
_cell.angle_beta   90.00
_cell.angle_gamma   90.00
#
_symmetry.space_group_name_H-M   'P 1'
#
loop_
_entity.id
_entity.type
_entity.pdbx_description
1 polymer ?
#
loop_
_entity_poly.entity_id
_entity_poly.type
_entity_poly.pdbx_seq_one_letter_code
_entity_poly.pdbx_strand_id
1 'polypeptide(L)'
;MKQEGVCDVQFRQIDRDRKHYLDLLLLADEQEDMIDRYLERGELFALEDGGRTLAVCVVTDEGNGVFEVKNLAVAPEAQRRGYGRAMLRHVQERLRGRARTLIVGTGDSPLTVPFYEKCGFTRDHVIRNFFTDHYDHPIVEAGVTLRDMIVLKKELEP
;
A
#
# COMPACT_ATOMS: atom_id res chain seq x y z
N MET A 1 29.27 -12.12 -18.09
CA MET A 1 29.00 -12.74 -16.77
C MET A 1 27.85 -12.07 -16.10
N LYS A 2 26.96 -12.86 -15.57
CA LYS A 2 25.83 -12.30 -14.84
C LYS A 2 26.29 -11.78 -13.49
N GLN A 3 25.88 -10.57 -13.16
CA GLN A 3 26.20 -10.02 -11.84
C GLN A 3 25.25 -10.57 -10.81
N GLU A 4 25.80 -11.08 -9.75
CA GLU A 4 25.00 -11.55 -8.64
C GLU A 4 24.33 -10.36 -7.97
N GLY A 5 23.06 -10.54 -7.63
CA GLY A 5 22.30 -9.49 -6.98
C GLY A 5 21.72 -8.45 -7.90
N VAL A 6 22.00 -8.52 -9.20
CA VAL A 6 21.25 -7.69 -10.15
C VAL A 6 19.86 -8.25 -10.23
N CYS A 7 18.92 -7.48 -9.73
CA CYS A 7 17.53 -7.91 -9.70
C CYS A 7 16.89 -7.69 -11.05
N ASP A 8 16.16 -8.70 -11.52
CA ASP A 8 15.21 -8.51 -12.59
C ASP A 8 13.87 -8.06 -12.02
N VAL A 9 13.91 -7.17 -11.04
CA VAL A 9 12.69 -6.66 -10.42
C VAL A 9 12.00 -5.73 -11.40
N GLN A 10 10.77 -6.05 -11.69
CA GLN A 10 9.95 -5.28 -12.64
C GLN A 10 8.75 -4.71 -11.92
N PHE A 11 8.47 -3.45 -12.20
CA PHE A 11 7.27 -2.77 -11.73
C PHE A 11 6.24 -2.85 -12.86
N ARG A 12 5.07 -3.44 -12.58
CA ARG A 12 4.02 -3.64 -13.57
C ARG A 12 2.68 -3.17 -13.03
N GLN A 13 1.86 -2.60 -13.92
CA GLN A 13 0.46 -2.36 -13.63
C GLN A 13 -0.34 -3.60 -14.01
N ILE A 14 -1.26 -4.01 -13.16
CA ILE A 14 -2.05 -5.21 -13.33
C ILE A 14 -3.47 -4.79 -13.70
N ASP A 15 -3.91 -5.14 -14.92
CA ASP A 15 -5.19 -4.68 -15.43
C ASP A 15 -6.31 -5.70 -15.30
N ARG A 16 -5.99 -6.99 -15.17
CA ARG A 16 -7.00 -8.03 -15.06
C ARG A 16 -6.53 -9.12 -14.10
N ASP A 17 -7.49 -9.96 -13.69
CA ASP A 17 -7.24 -11.07 -12.75
C ASP A 17 -6.61 -10.59 -11.46
N ARG A 18 -7.08 -9.46 -10.95
CA ARG A 18 -6.50 -8.80 -9.78
C ARG A 18 -6.59 -9.66 -8.53
N LYS A 19 -7.62 -10.51 -8.43
CA LYS A 19 -7.75 -11.44 -7.29
C LYS A 19 -6.67 -12.51 -7.27
N HIS A 20 -5.89 -12.64 -8.34
CA HIS A 20 -4.69 -13.48 -8.32
C HIS A 20 -3.72 -13.04 -7.22
N TYR A 21 -3.77 -11.77 -6.83
CA TYR A 21 -2.90 -11.19 -5.80
C TYR A 21 -3.55 -11.11 -4.43
N LEU A 22 -4.72 -11.77 -4.25
CA LEU A 22 -5.50 -11.64 -3.03
C LEU A 22 -4.71 -12.02 -1.78
N ASP A 23 -3.89 -13.09 -1.84
CA ASP A 23 -3.14 -13.52 -0.67
C ASP A 23 -2.22 -12.41 -0.15
N LEU A 24 -1.56 -11.68 -1.05
CA LEU A 24 -0.73 -10.55 -0.64
C LEU A 24 -1.57 -9.40 -0.12
N LEU A 25 -2.66 -9.08 -0.82
CA LEU A 25 -3.53 -7.98 -0.42
C LEU A 25 -4.08 -8.21 1.00
N LEU A 26 -4.39 -9.45 1.35
CA LEU A 26 -4.90 -9.78 2.68
C LEU A 26 -3.88 -9.57 3.79
N LEU A 27 -2.59 -9.51 3.46
CA LEU A 27 -1.57 -9.21 4.48
C LEU A 27 -1.70 -7.78 5.01
N ALA A 28 -2.11 -6.86 4.16
CA ALA A 28 -2.25 -5.45 4.55
C ALA A 28 -3.68 -5.10 4.93
N ASP A 29 -4.66 -5.85 4.45
CA ASP A 29 -6.09 -5.59 4.69
C ASP A 29 -6.78 -6.94 4.79
N GLU A 30 -7.00 -7.41 6.00
CA GLU A 30 -7.30 -8.81 6.24
C GLU A 30 -8.76 -9.21 6.05
N GLN A 31 -9.56 -8.35 5.40
CA GLN A 31 -10.95 -8.66 5.13
C GLN A 31 -11.27 -8.43 3.66
N GLU A 32 -11.64 -9.49 2.96
CA GLU A 32 -11.79 -9.44 1.51
C GLU A 32 -12.84 -8.45 1.04
N ASP A 33 -13.96 -8.34 1.75
CA ASP A 33 -15.00 -7.40 1.33
C ASP A 33 -14.56 -5.94 1.49
N MET A 34 -13.59 -5.67 2.34
CA MET A 34 -12.99 -4.34 2.41
C MET A 34 -12.08 -4.12 1.19
N ILE A 35 -11.33 -5.14 0.79
CA ILE A 35 -10.50 -5.07 -0.42
C ILE A 35 -11.37 -4.84 -1.65
N ASP A 36 -12.53 -5.48 -1.70
CA ASP A 36 -13.46 -5.34 -2.83
C ASP A 36 -13.92 -3.90 -3.04
N ARG A 37 -13.89 -3.07 -2.00
CA ARG A 37 -14.30 -1.67 -2.12
C ARG A 37 -13.40 -0.85 -3.02
N TYR A 38 -12.15 -1.26 -3.19
CA TYR A 38 -11.19 -0.43 -3.93
C TYR A 38 -10.44 -1.18 -5.03
N LEU A 39 -10.45 -2.51 -5.03
CA LEU A 39 -9.56 -3.28 -5.92
C LEU A 39 -9.83 -3.01 -7.40
N GLU A 40 -11.10 -3.01 -7.81
CA GLU A 40 -11.44 -2.84 -9.22
C GLU A 40 -11.48 -1.36 -9.64
N ARG A 41 -11.85 -0.47 -8.74
CA ARG A 41 -11.85 0.96 -9.09
C ARG A 41 -10.47 1.60 -9.02
N GLY A 42 -9.54 0.95 -8.36
CA GLY A 42 -8.18 1.46 -8.23
C GLY A 42 -7.25 0.98 -9.32
N GLU A 43 -5.99 1.34 -9.17
CA GLU A 43 -4.90 0.84 -10.00
C GLU A 43 -4.06 -0.09 -9.14
N LEU A 44 -3.83 -1.30 -9.64
CA LEU A 44 -3.04 -2.31 -8.94
C LEU A 44 -1.67 -2.40 -9.59
N PHE A 45 -0.63 -2.34 -8.77
CA PHE A 45 0.75 -2.47 -9.21
C PHE A 45 1.42 -3.62 -8.48
N ALA A 46 2.37 -4.24 -9.15
CA ALA A 46 3.15 -5.33 -8.57
C ALA A 46 4.64 -5.11 -8.85
N LEU A 47 5.46 -5.47 -7.87
CA LEU A 47 6.90 -5.66 -8.07
C LEU A 47 7.15 -7.15 -8.17
N GLU A 48 7.77 -7.57 -9.27
CA GLU A 48 7.97 -8.98 -9.56
C GLU A 48 9.41 -9.27 -9.89
N ASP A 49 9.88 -10.44 -9.52
CA ASP A 49 11.24 -10.91 -9.80
C ASP A 49 11.12 -12.36 -10.25
N GLY A 50 11.39 -12.60 -11.56
CA GLY A 50 11.40 -13.94 -12.11
C GLY A 50 10.08 -14.68 -11.96
N GLY A 51 8.96 -14.01 -12.12
CA GLY A 51 7.63 -14.60 -11.98
C GLY A 51 7.14 -14.67 -10.55
N ARG A 52 7.95 -14.21 -9.59
CA ARG A 52 7.57 -14.19 -8.18
C ARG A 52 7.18 -12.78 -7.79
N THR A 53 6.01 -12.64 -7.16
CA THR A 53 5.54 -11.32 -6.71
C THR A 53 6.16 -10.97 -5.37
N LEU A 54 6.85 -9.84 -5.33
CA LEU A 54 7.52 -9.37 -4.11
C LEU A 54 6.65 -8.41 -3.32
N ALA A 55 5.87 -7.58 -4.01
CA ALA A 55 5.03 -6.58 -3.37
C ALA A 55 3.88 -6.19 -4.28
N VAL A 56 2.81 -5.70 -3.69
CA VAL A 56 1.65 -5.17 -4.41
C VAL A 56 1.24 -3.84 -3.77
N CYS A 57 0.59 -3.00 -4.58
CA CYS A 57 0.05 -1.73 -4.11
C CYS A 57 -1.20 -1.38 -4.91
N VAL A 58 -2.23 -0.93 -4.21
CA VAL A 58 -3.44 -0.41 -4.86
C VAL A 58 -3.55 1.06 -4.52
N VAL A 59 -3.76 1.88 -5.53
CA VAL A 59 -4.03 3.31 -5.33
C VAL A 59 -5.34 3.66 -6.01
N THR A 60 -6.06 4.61 -5.44
CA THR A 60 -7.33 5.09 -5.98
C THR A 60 -7.27 6.59 -6.20
N ASP A 61 -7.97 7.04 -7.25
CA ASP A 61 -8.15 8.46 -7.53
C ASP A 61 -9.30 8.95 -6.67
N GLU A 62 -9.02 9.87 -5.74
CA GLU A 62 -10.03 10.40 -4.85
C GLU A 62 -10.53 11.79 -5.30
N GLY A 63 -10.08 12.23 -6.47
CA GLY A 63 -10.50 13.51 -7.01
C GLY A 63 -9.59 14.67 -6.60
N ASN A 64 -9.63 15.74 -7.37
CA ASN A 64 -8.90 16.98 -7.07
C ASN A 64 -7.39 16.79 -6.92
N GLY A 65 -6.83 15.82 -7.64
CA GLY A 65 -5.40 15.54 -7.59
C GLY A 65 -4.95 14.76 -6.35
N VAL A 66 -5.90 14.21 -5.58
CA VAL A 66 -5.60 13.40 -4.41
C VAL A 66 -5.74 11.93 -4.79
N PHE A 67 -4.68 11.16 -4.57
CA PHE A 67 -4.70 9.71 -4.71
C PHE A 67 -4.45 9.07 -3.36
N GLU A 68 -5.03 7.91 -3.14
CA GLU A 68 -4.89 7.21 -1.86
C GLU A 68 -4.26 5.84 -2.06
N VAL A 69 -3.25 5.54 -1.23
CA VAL A 69 -2.71 4.18 -1.12
C VAL A 69 -3.70 3.38 -0.29
N LYS A 70 -4.43 2.47 -0.93
CA LYS A 70 -5.43 1.64 -0.25
C LYS A 70 -4.84 0.36 0.31
N ASN A 71 -3.77 -0.12 -0.30
CA ASN A 71 -3.14 -1.37 0.11
C ASN A 71 -1.68 -1.34 -0.33
N LEU A 72 -0.79 -1.70 0.57
CA LEU A 72 0.63 -1.87 0.26
C LEU A 72 1.09 -3.08 1.06
N ALA A 73 1.46 -4.14 0.36
CA ALA A 73 1.87 -5.38 1.01
C ALA A 73 3.15 -5.90 0.37
N VAL A 74 4.04 -6.42 1.20
CA VAL A 74 5.27 -7.06 0.78
C VAL A 74 5.22 -8.52 1.19
N ALA A 75 5.56 -9.42 0.28
CA ALA A 75 5.57 -10.85 0.56
C ALA A 75 6.46 -11.13 1.79
N PRO A 76 6.05 -12.04 2.68
CA PRO A 76 6.79 -12.26 3.93
C PRO A 76 8.26 -12.56 3.73
N GLU A 77 8.59 -13.37 2.73
CA GLU A 77 9.98 -13.74 2.46
C GLU A 77 10.80 -12.60 1.84
N ALA A 78 10.14 -11.52 1.40
CA ALA A 78 10.80 -10.37 0.78
C ALA A 78 10.83 -9.14 1.67
N GLN A 79 10.29 -9.23 2.89
CA GLN A 79 10.23 -8.08 3.80
C GLN A 79 11.62 -7.68 4.29
N ARG A 80 11.74 -6.42 4.73
CA ARG A 80 12.97 -5.83 5.26
C ARG A 80 14.08 -5.71 4.22
N ARG A 81 13.72 -5.62 2.94
CA ARG A 81 14.66 -5.44 1.83
C ARG A 81 14.38 -4.15 1.07
N GLY A 82 13.49 -3.30 1.57
CA GLY A 82 13.20 -2.01 0.95
C GLY A 82 12.18 -2.05 -0.17
N TYR A 83 11.47 -3.15 -0.38
CA TYR A 83 10.51 -3.25 -1.48
C TYR A 83 9.27 -2.39 -1.28
N GLY A 84 8.80 -2.22 -0.03
CA GLY A 84 7.68 -1.32 0.23
C GLY A 84 8.00 0.10 -0.16
N ARG A 85 9.18 0.58 0.23
CA ARG A 85 9.64 1.91 -0.13
C ARG A 85 9.85 2.05 -1.63
N ALA A 86 10.42 1.02 -2.25
CA ALA A 86 10.62 1.02 -3.70
C ALA A 86 9.29 1.06 -4.44
N MET A 87 8.30 0.30 -3.97
CA MET A 87 6.96 0.32 -4.55
C MET A 87 6.37 1.72 -4.52
N LEU A 88 6.43 2.39 -3.35
CA LEU A 88 5.91 3.75 -3.22
C LEU A 88 6.61 4.70 -4.16
N ARG A 89 7.91 4.55 -4.34
CA ARG A 89 8.67 5.39 -5.26
C ARG A 89 8.20 5.19 -6.70
N HIS A 90 8.00 3.95 -7.12
CA HIS A 90 7.50 3.65 -8.45
C HIS A 90 6.08 4.18 -8.67
N VAL A 91 5.23 4.04 -7.65
CA VAL A 91 3.86 4.55 -7.71
C VAL A 91 3.86 6.07 -7.86
N GLN A 92 4.70 6.75 -7.10
CA GLN A 92 4.79 8.22 -7.20
C GLN A 92 5.23 8.65 -8.60
N GLU A 93 6.18 7.94 -9.20
CA GLU A 93 6.59 8.23 -10.56
C GLU A 93 5.46 8.01 -11.56
N ARG A 94 4.70 6.92 -11.39
CA ARG A 94 3.58 6.62 -12.27
C ARG A 94 2.49 7.67 -12.16
N LEU A 95 2.29 8.26 -10.98
CA LEU A 95 1.26 9.26 -10.74
C LEU A 95 1.71 10.68 -11.05
N ARG A 96 2.96 10.88 -11.46
CA ARG A 96 3.48 12.22 -11.76
C ARG A 96 2.61 12.88 -12.83
N GLY A 97 2.24 14.12 -12.58
CA GLY A 97 1.36 14.90 -13.47
C GLY A 97 -0.12 14.61 -13.26
N ARG A 98 -0.47 13.59 -12.48
CA ARG A 98 -1.86 13.23 -12.18
C ARG A 98 -2.22 13.52 -10.73
N ALA A 99 -1.31 13.26 -9.81
CA ALA A 99 -1.54 13.44 -8.38
C ALA A 99 -0.73 14.61 -7.86
N ARG A 100 -1.36 15.45 -7.04
CA ARG A 100 -0.68 16.48 -6.27
C ARG A 100 -0.38 16.00 -4.86
N THR A 101 -1.27 15.18 -4.31
CA THR A 101 -1.19 14.71 -2.95
C THR A 101 -1.45 13.22 -2.92
N LEU A 102 -0.61 12.49 -2.20
CA LEU A 102 -0.81 11.07 -1.94
C LEU A 102 -1.16 10.91 -0.47
N ILE A 103 -2.26 10.21 -0.18
CA ILE A 103 -2.64 9.93 1.20
C ILE A 103 -2.62 8.43 1.45
N VAL A 104 -2.53 8.07 2.71
CA VAL A 104 -2.61 6.67 3.16
C VAL A 104 -3.24 6.63 4.53
N GLY A 105 -4.20 5.72 4.71
CA GLY A 105 -4.79 5.46 6.01
C GLY A 105 -4.25 4.16 6.57
N THR A 106 -3.86 4.17 7.84
CA THR A 106 -3.32 2.99 8.50
C THR A 106 -3.69 3.00 9.97
N GLY A 107 -3.64 1.83 10.61
CA GLY A 107 -3.83 1.75 12.04
C GLY A 107 -2.69 2.44 12.79
N ASP A 108 -2.98 2.88 13.99
CA ASP A 108 -1.97 3.50 14.84
C ASP A 108 -1.09 2.41 15.44
N SER A 109 -0.13 1.95 14.66
CA SER A 109 0.70 0.81 14.95
C SER A 109 2.17 1.17 14.75
N PRO A 110 3.08 0.62 15.55
CA PRO A 110 4.50 0.86 15.38
C PRO A 110 5.09 0.27 14.10
N LEU A 111 4.32 -0.58 13.38
CA LEU A 111 4.79 -1.16 12.12
C LEU A 111 4.58 -0.24 10.94
N THR A 112 3.51 0.53 10.92
CA THR A 112 3.09 1.22 9.70
C THR A 112 3.31 2.71 9.74
N VAL A 113 2.91 3.41 10.82
CA VAL A 113 3.05 4.87 10.87
C VAL A 113 4.51 5.29 10.70
N PRO A 114 5.47 4.71 11.45
CA PRO A 114 6.88 5.09 11.25
C PRO A 114 7.40 4.77 9.85
N PHE A 115 6.92 3.69 9.23
CA PHE A 115 7.32 3.36 7.87
C PHE A 115 6.93 4.47 6.90
N TYR A 116 5.67 4.91 6.97
CA TYR A 116 5.20 5.97 6.08
C TYR A 116 5.88 7.30 6.37
N GLU A 117 6.15 7.59 7.64
CA GLU A 117 6.88 8.81 7.98
C GLU A 117 8.28 8.79 7.38
N LYS A 118 8.96 7.66 7.41
CA LYS A 118 10.27 7.52 6.77
C LYS A 118 10.20 7.66 5.26
N CYS A 119 9.06 7.38 4.66
CA CYS A 119 8.85 7.56 3.23
C CYS A 119 8.43 8.98 2.87
N GLY A 120 8.40 9.88 3.84
CA GLY A 120 8.13 11.30 3.60
C GLY A 120 6.70 11.73 3.84
N PHE A 121 5.87 10.85 4.39
CA PHE A 121 4.51 11.21 4.75
C PHE A 121 4.47 11.89 6.11
N THR A 122 3.48 12.74 6.31
CA THR A 122 3.23 13.38 7.60
C THR A 122 1.80 13.10 8.03
N ARG A 123 1.58 13.05 9.34
CA ARG A 123 0.24 12.83 9.89
C ARG A 123 -0.67 13.99 9.51
N ASP A 124 -1.87 13.69 9.07
CA ASP A 124 -2.85 14.69 8.67
C ASP A 124 -4.07 14.71 9.59
N HIS A 125 -4.76 13.57 9.71
CA HIS A 125 -5.94 13.51 10.57
C HIS A 125 -6.21 12.07 11.01
N VAL A 126 -7.20 11.92 11.88
CA VAL A 126 -7.59 10.62 12.46
C VAL A 126 -9.05 10.36 12.10
N ILE A 127 -9.33 9.15 11.66
CA ILE A 127 -10.71 8.67 11.49
C ILE A 127 -11.00 7.77 12.67
N ARG A 128 -11.81 8.26 13.61
CA ARG A 128 -12.09 7.54 14.84
C ARG A 128 -12.89 6.29 14.59
N ASN A 129 -12.55 5.23 15.30
CA ASN A 129 -13.26 3.94 15.28
C ASN A 129 -13.34 3.31 13.90
N PHE A 130 -12.43 3.66 12.99
CA PHE A 130 -12.49 3.14 11.62
C PHE A 130 -12.46 1.61 11.62
N PHE A 131 -11.56 1.01 12.36
CA PHE A 131 -11.38 -0.44 12.34
C PHE A 131 -12.51 -1.16 13.08
N THR A 132 -13.02 -0.58 14.15
CA THR A 132 -14.14 -1.18 14.88
C THR A 132 -15.47 -1.03 14.14
N ASP A 133 -15.61 0.02 13.33
CA ASP A 133 -16.85 0.28 12.58
C ASP A 133 -16.93 -0.49 11.26
N HIS A 134 -15.80 -0.81 10.64
CA HIS A 134 -15.76 -1.34 9.28
C HIS A 134 -15.37 -2.81 9.18
N TYR A 135 -14.75 -3.38 10.21
CA TYR A 135 -14.32 -4.79 10.18
C TYR A 135 -15.20 -5.60 11.12
N ASP A 136 -15.47 -6.84 10.73
CA ASP A 136 -16.38 -7.72 11.49
C ASP A 136 -15.68 -8.50 12.60
N HIS A 137 -14.38 -8.25 12.79
CA HIS A 137 -13.57 -8.89 13.82
C HIS A 137 -12.48 -7.93 14.27
N PRO A 138 -11.89 -8.14 15.46
CA PRO A 138 -10.78 -7.27 15.90
C PRO A 138 -9.57 -7.42 14.99
N ILE A 139 -9.00 -6.28 14.63
CA ILE A 139 -7.78 -6.24 13.84
C ILE A 139 -6.62 -6.01 14.80
N VAL A 140 -5.68 -6.93 14.84
CA VAL A 140 -4.52 -6.85 15.74
C VAL A 140 -3.26 -6.76 14.91
N GLU A 141 -2.42 -5.78 15.21
CA GLU A 141 -1.17 -5.57 14.51
C GLU A 141 -0.09 -5.23 15.52
N ALA A 142 1.01 -6.00 15.49
CA ALA A 142 2.12 -5.82 16.45
C ALA A 142 1.64 -5.83 17.91
N GLY A 143 0.66 -6.69 18.23
CA GLY A 143 0.10 -6.79 19.57
C GLY A 143 -0.87 -5.68 19.95
N VAL A 144 -1.19 -4.78 19.03
CA VAL A 144 -2.08 -3.66 19.27
C VAL A 144 -3.40 -3.91 18.56
N THR A 145 -4.51 -3.80 19.28
CA THR A 145 -5.84 -3.87 18.67
C THR A 145 -6.13 -2.53 18.03
N LEU A 146 -6.30 -2.51 16.72
CA LEU A 146 -6.52 -1.28 15.97
C LEU A 146 -7.94 -0.79 16.18
N ARG A 147 -8.09 0.52 16.35
CA ARG A 147 -9.36 1.17 16.52
C ARG A 147 -9.50 2.34 15.57
N ASP A 148 -8.63 3.32 15.69
CA ASP A 148 -8.66 4.53 14.88
C ASP A 148 -7.72 4.37 13.69
N MET A 149 -8.05 5.05 12.58
CA MET A 149 -7.18 5.12 11.42
C MET A 149 -6.43 6.44 11.45
N ILE A 150 -5.12 6.36 11.32
CA ILE A 150 -4.27 7.55 11.12
C ILE A 150 -4.16 7.76 9.63
N VAL A 151 -4.50 8.96 9.16
CA VAL A 151 -4.33 9.32 7.76
C VAL A 151 -3.10 10.20 7.65
N LEU A 152 -2.18 9.78 6.80
CA LEU A 152 -0.95 10.52 6.51
C LEU A 152 -1.00 11.02 5.07
N LYS A 153 -0.25 12.07 4.79
CA LYS A 153 -0.20 12.63 3.45
C LYS A 153 1.22 12.99 3.05
N LYS A 154 1.42 13.03 1.75
CA LYS A 154 2.67 13.48 1.15
C LYS A 154 2.33 14.30 -0.07
N GLU A 155 2.87 15.53 -0.13
CA GLU A 155 2.74 16.37 -1.32
C GLU A 155 3.73 15.88 -2.37
N LEU A 156 3.27 15.74 -3.59
CA LEU A 156 4.10 15.24 -4.69
C LEU A 156 4.59 16.37 -5.56
N GLU A 157 5.80 16.22 -6.05
CA GLU A 157 6.36 17.17 -6.99
C GLU A 157 5.61 17.11 -8.32
N PRO A 158 5.39 18.25 -8.98
CA PRO A 158 4.72 18.28 -10.28
C PRO A 158 5.48 17.53 -11.35
#